data_a89145ae2f22c9772b2e5c6f764dd5c8
#
_entry.id   a89145ae2f22c9772b2e5c6f764dd5c8
#
_cell.length_a   1.000
_cell.length_b   1.000
_cell.length_c   1.000
_cell.angle_alpha   90.00
_cell.angle_beta   90.00
_cell.angle_gamma   90.00
#
_symmetry.space_group_name_H-M   'P 1'
#
loop_
_entity.id
_entity.type
_entity.pdbx_description
1 polymer ?
#
loop_
_entity_poly.entity_id
_entity_poly.type
_entity_poly.pdbx_seq_one_letter_code
_entity_poly.pdbx_strand_id
1 'polypeptide(L)'
;MKVLEHEAKVILAGQGMLVPLGKMAFTPDEALAIANQIGRPVIIKAQVPTGGRMKAGGVKYAVTPAEALAVAQDLIGCTLLGHQINSVLVEERVAGLEQFYIAVTYDNRTRQAVVLASRDGGIEIESKSKMLRCPFSLLEPIKDTLWFEMAAALKLEGDDQQRLMAVITKLVALFLESDALLLEINPLILNMHHQWYVADVHLEIDDDAVLRQDKIMASLPLSISIADQLSEFERKAAEIDHADHRGVAGRLVPFGGDLGLLIGGGGASLTIMDAIIDAGLKPANYCEIGGNPSVWKIKELTKLILSQDNVKQLAVIMNVVSNTRVDLVARGVIKGILEAGRTPSDVLVAFRIPGAWEDEGKAILEYYGVTSYGRDVGLEEIVEKIRWPS
;
A
#
# COMPACT_ATOMS: atom_id res chain seq x y z
N MET A 1 2.86 3.37 7.22
CA MET A 1 2.49 4.75 6.85
C MET A 1 3.22 5.12 5.58
N LYS A 2 2.50 5.56 4.54
CA LYS A 2 3.11 6.06 3.30
C LYS A 2 3.37 7.56 3.44
N VAL A 3 4.63 7.95 3.30
CA VAL A 3 5.06 9.34 3.38
C VAL A 3 4.89 9.97 1.99
N LEU A 4 4.37 11.20 1.90
CA LEU A 4 4.26 11.89 0.62
C LEU A 4 5.65 12.23 0.07
N GLU A 5 5.78 12.30 -1.26
CA GLU A 5 7.07 12.55 -1.90
C GLU A 5 7.79 13.79 -1.38
N HIS A 6 7.06 14.91 -1.24
CA HIS A 6 7.66 16.15 -0.75
C HIS A 6 8.18 16.03 0.69
N GLU A 7 7.46 15.30 1.55
CA GLU A 7 7.85 15.03 2.94
C GLU A 7 9.10 14.14 2.99
N ALA A 8 9.09 13.04 2.20
CA ALA A 8 10.25 12.17 2.08
C ALA A 8 11.49 12.93 1.57
N LYS A 9 11.32 13.87 0.64
CA LYS A 9 12.42 14.74 0.16
C LYS A 9 12.96 15.66 1.26
N VAL A 10 12.10 16.20 2.13
CA VAL A 10 12.54 16.99 3.29
C VAL A 10 13.40 16.14 4.24
N ILE A 11 12.96 14.90 4.52
CA ILE A 11 13.73 13.96 5.36
C ILE A 11 15.10 13.67 4.72
N LEU A 12 15.13 13.35 3.42
CA LEU A 12 16.36 13.04 2.70
C LEU A 12 17.31 14.24 2.60
N ALA A 13 16.79 15.44 2.38
CA ALA A 13 17.57 16.67 2.40
C ALA A 13 18.19 16.92 3.79
N GLY A 14 17.46 16.63 4.87
CA GLY A 14 17.97 16.67 6.25
C GLY A 14 19.15 15.71 6.49
N GLN A 15 19.24 14.61 5.73
CA GLN A 15 20.37 13.68 5.71
C GLN A 15 21.50 14.12 4.76
N GLY A 16 21.41 15.33 4.20
CA GLY A 16 22.40 15.89 3.27
C GLY A 16 22.40 15.21 1.90
N MET A 17 21.24 14.73 1.43
CA MET A 17 21.06 14.27 0.06
C MET A 17 20.55 15.41 -0.81
N LEU A 18 20.95 15.43 -2.08
CA LEU A 18 20.48 16.46 -3.00
C LEU A 18 19.10 16.09 -3.52
N VAL A 19 18.17 17.02 -3.38
CA VAL A 19 16.83 16.96 -3.96
C VAL A 19 16.65 18.12 -4.91
N PRO A 20 15.77 18.01 -5.95
CA PRO A 20 15.48 19.15 -6.83
C PRO A 20 14.90 20.34 -6.05
N LEU A 21 15.25 21.55 -6.48
CA LEU A 21 14.64 22.75 -5.93
C LEU A 21 13.14 22.77 -6.24
N GLY A 22 12.30 22.81 -5.20
CA GLY A 22 10.85 22.78 -5.38
C GLY A 22 10.08 23.15 -4.14
N LYS A 23 8.78 23.35 -4.31
CA LYS A 23 7.84 23.66 -3.23
C LYS A 23 6.46 23.07 -3.52
N MET A 24 5.69 22.91 -2.46
CA MET A 24 4.28 22.56 -2.53
C MET A 24 3.44 23.71 -3.04
N ALA A 25 2.44 23.40 -3.86
CA ALA A 25 1.38 24.28 -4.29
C ALA A 25 0.02 23.65 -3.99
N PHE A 26 -0.85 24.39 -3.34
CA PHE A 26 -2.23 24.00 -3.01
C PHE A 26 -3.23 24.63 -3.97
N THR A 27 -2.79 25.63 -4.74
CA THR A 27 -3.56 26.30 -5.77
C THR A 27 -2.77 26.42 -7.07
N PRO A 28 -3.44 26.54 -8.23
CA PRO A 28 -2.76 26.77 -9.51
C PRO A 28 -1.91 28.05 -9.53
N ASP A 29 -2.35 29.12 -8.86
CA ASP A 29 -1.62 30.37 -8.77
C ASP A 29 -0.32 30.24 -7.97
N GLU A 30 -0.32 29.44 -6.92
CA GLU A 30 0.91 29.08 -6.19
C GLU A 30 1.87 28.31 -7.09
N ALA A 31 1.38 27.36 -7.91
CA ALA A 31 2.21 26.64 -8.86
C ALA A 31 2.87 27.56 -9.89
N LEU A 32 2.11 28.55 -10.41
CA LEU A 32 2.63 29.60 -11.28
C LEU A 32 3.75 30.40 -10.59
N ALA A 33 3.51 30.82 -9.34
CA ALA A 33 4.48 31.63 -8.58
C ALA A 33 5.78 30.83 -8.32
N ILE A 34 5.67 29.56 -7.96
CA ILE A 34 6.83 28.69 -7.74
C ILE A 34 7.61 28.47 -9.04
N ALA A 35 6.92 28.20 -10.16
CA ALA A 35 7.57 28.04 -11.45
C ALA A 35 8.31 29.31 -11.90
N ASN A 36 7.74 30.50 -11.64
CA ASN A 36 8.40 31.77 -11.87
C ASN A 36 9.67 31.94 -10.99
N GLN A 37 9.63 31.53 -9.71
CA GLN A 37 10.79 31.60 -8.82
C GLN A 37 11.91 30.64 -9.26
N ILE A 38 11.56 29.45 -9.74
CA ILE A 38 12.52 28.47 -10.25
C ILE A 38 13.18 28.97 -11.55
N GLY A 39 12.43 29.65 -12.42
CA GLY A 39 12.95 30.32 -13.63
C GLY A 39 13.50 29.37 -14.70
N ARG A 40 13.16 28.10 -14.65
CA ARG A 40 13.56 27.03 -15.60
C ARG A 40 12.43 26.01 -15.73
N PRO A 41 12.47 25.06 -16.70
CA PRO A 41 11.46 24.02 -16.82
C PRO A 41 11.25 23.25 -15.51
N VAL A 42 9.98 22.99 -15.17
CA VAL A 42 9.55 22.34 -13.94
C VAL A 42 8.84 21.03 -14.22
N ILE A 43 8.78 20.20 -13.19
CA ILE A 43 7.94 19.01 -13.11
C ILE A 43 6.87 19.27 -12.05
N ILE A 44 5.62 18.97 -12.37
CA ILE A 44 4.49 19.07 -11.45
C ILE A 44 4.03 17.65 -11.11
N LYS A 45 4.01 17.33 -9.82
CA LYS A 45 3.73 16.00 -9.32
C LYS A 45 2.59 16.01 -8.31
N ALA A 46 1.51 15.27 -8.60
CA ALA A 46 0.41 15.07 -7.66
C ALA A 46 0.92 14.46 -6.35
N GLN A 47 0.49 15.00 -5.22
CA GLN A 47 0.86 14.50 -3.90
C GLN A 47 -0.26 13.62 -3.37
N VAL A 48 -0.11 12.31 -3.60
CA VAL A 48 -1.03 11.26 -3.16
C VAL A 48 -0.23 10.08 -2.60
N PRO A 49 -0.74 9.35 -1.59
CA PRO A 49 0.00 8.28 -0.90
C PRO A 49 0.02 6.96 -1.71
N THR A 50 0.39 7.04 -3.00
CA THR A 50 0.42 5.87 -3.88
C THR A 50 1.58 5.94 -4.87
N GLY A 51 2.09 4.77 -5.26
CA GLY A 51 3.03 4.63 -6.37
C GLY A 51 2.35 4.69 -7.73
N GLY A 52 3.15 4.63 -8.83
CA GLY A 52 2.61 4.58 -10.19
C GLY A 52 2.01 5.89 -10.72
N ARG A 53 2.21 7.01 -10.03
CA ARG A 53 1.65 8.34 -10.35
C ARG A 53 1.93 8.76 -11.79
N MET A 54 3.15 8.49 -12.30
CA MET A 54 3.50 8.86 -13.68
C MET A 54 2.67 8.08 -14.70
N LYS A 55 2.50 6.77 -14.53
CA LYS A 55 1.64 5.94 -15.41
C LYS A 55 0.18 6.39 -15.38
N ALA A 56 -0.27 6.88 -14.23
CA ALA A 56 -1.64 7.37 -14.04
C ALA A 56 -1.83 8.86 -14.43
N GLY A 57 -0.80 9.53 -14.98
CA GLY A 57 -0.90 10.93 -15.42
C GLY A 57 -0.74 11.99 -14.31
N GLY A 58 -0.34 11.57 -13.11
CA GLY A 58 -0.12 12.46 -11.96
C GLY A 58 1.22 13.20 -11.94
N VAL A 59 2.08 12.98 -12.96
CA VAL A 59 3.36 13.67 -13.14
C VAL A 59 3.39 14.27 -14.54
N LYS A 60 3.55 15.60 -14.62
CA LYS A 60 3.54 16.34 -15.89
C LYS A 60 4.69 17.34 -15.94
N TYR A 61 5.15 17.65 -17.14
CA TYR A 61 6.21 18.62 -17.41
C TYR A 61 5.62 19.97 -17.80
N ALA A 62 6.29 21.05 -17.43
CA ALA A 62 5.98 22.40 -17.89
C ALA A 62 7.27 23.15 -18.23
N VAL A 63 7.33 23.76 -19.41
CA VAL A 63 8.49 24.53 -19.87
C VAL A 63 8.37 25.97 -19.45
N THR A 64 7.14 26.47 -19.36
CA THR A 64 6.82 27.84 -18.96
C THR A 64 5.99 27.89 -17.67
N PRO A 65 6.01 29.00 -16.91
CA PRO A 65 5.14 29.16 -15.76
C PRO A 65 3.64 29.12 -16.10
N ALA A 66 3.24 29.56 -17.28
CA ALA A 66 1.87 29.48 -17.75
C ALA A 66 1.42 28.03 -17.98
N GLU A 67 2.30 27.17 -18.51
CA GLU A 67 2.05 25.74 -18.58
C GLU A 67 1.95 25.11 -17.19
N ALA A 68 2.77 25.54 -16.23
CA ALA A 68 2.71 25.06 -14.86
C ALA A 68 1.35 25.37 -14.20
N LEU A 69 0.81 26.60 -14.44
CA LEU A 69 -0.54 26.97 -14.03
C LEU A 69 -1.58 26.01 -14.61
N ALA A 70 -1.56 25.78 -15.93
CA ALA A 70 -2.52 24.94 -16.61
C ALA A 70 -2.46 23.48 -16.11
N VAL A 71 -1.26 22.94 -15.93
CA VAL A 71 -1.06 21.59 -15.39
C VAL A 71 -1.59 21.47 -13.96
N ALA A 72 -1.36 22.48 -13.12
CA ALA A 72 -1.87 22.49 -11.75
C ALA A 72 -3.42 22.58 -11.71
N GLN A 73 -4.03 23.36 -12.63
CA GLN A 73 -5.49 23.41 -12.80
C GLN A 73 -6.07 22.05 -13.21
N ASP A 74 -5.38 21.30 -14.05
CA ASP A 74 -5.80 19.96 -14.49
C ASP A 74 -5.69 18.92 -13.38
N LEU A 75 -4.74 19.07 -12.45
CA LEU A 75 -4.45 18.06 -11.44
C LEU A 75 -5.17 18.31 -10.12
N ILE A 76 -5.13 19.52 -9.59
CA ILE A 76 -5.70 19.85 -8.28
C ILE A 76 -7.23 19.70 -8.32
N GLY A 77 -7.77 18.93 -7.37
CA GLY A 77 -9.20 18.61 -7.29
C GLY A 77 -9.61 17.35 -8.05
N CYS A 78 -8.74 16.79 -8.92
CA CYS A 78 -9.01 15.52 -9.58
C CYS A 78 -8.73 14.33 -8.67
N THR A 79 -9.26 13.15 -9.06
CA THR A 79 -8.97 11.87 -8.39
C THR A 79 -7.91 11.11 -9.18
N LEU A 80 -6.87 10.65 -8.49
CA LEU A 80 -5.80 9.83 -9.04
C LEU A 80 -5.68 8.52 -8.23
N LEU A 81 -5.85 7.38 -8.88
CA LEU A 81 -5.74 6.06 -8.23
C LEU A 81 -6.57 5.95 -6.92
N GLY A 82 -7.77 6.53 -6.91
CA GLY A 82 -8.68 6.51 -5.77
C GLY A 82 -8.45 7.61 -4.71
N HIS A 83 -7.42 8.45 -4.87
CA HIS A 83 -7.10 9.55 -3.96
C HIS A 83 -7.36 10.91 -4.60
N GLN A 84 -7.97 11.84 -3.85
CA GLN A 84 -8.15 13.20 -4.29
C GLN A 84 -6.81 13.96 -4.27
N ILE A 85 -6.48 14.66 -5.34
CA ILE A 85 -5.28 15.50 -5.42
C ILE A 85 -5.59 16.85 -4.78
N ASN A 86 -5.12 17.06 -3.55
CA ASN A 86 -5.30 18.31 -2.82
C ASN A 86 -4.14 19.29 -3.04
N SER A 87 -3.00 18.80 -3.52
CA SER A 87 -1.78 19.58 -3.71
C SER A 87 -0.85 18.95 -4.73
N VAL A 88 0.06 19.74 -5.27
CA VAL A 88 1.10 19.32 -6.19
C VAL A 88 2.47 19.81 -5.72
N LEU A 89 3.50 19.00 -5.96
CA LEU A 89 4.89 19.43 -5.84
C LEU A 89 5.34 20.01 -7.18
N VAL A 90 5.77 21.28 -7.16
CA VAL A 90 6.39 21.95 -8.31
C VAL A 90 7.88 22.03 -8.07
N GLU A 91 8.66 21.36 -8.91
CA GLU A 91 10.12 21.29 -8.73
C GLU A 91 10.87 21.44 -10.05
N GLU A 92 12.13 21.86 -9.98
CA GLU A 92 12.99 21.98 -11.15
C GLU A 92 13.19 20.63 -11.83
N ARG A 93 13.22 20.66 -13.16
CA ARG A 93 13.64 19.49 -13.93
C ARG A 93 15.16 19.36 -13.89
N VAL A 94 15.66 18.38 -13.15
CA VAL A 94 17.09 18.05 -13.13
C VAL A 94 17.48 17.37 -14.46
N ALA A 95 18.42 17.98 -15.18
CA ALA A 95 19.01 17.35 -16.35
C ALA A 95 20.06 16.34 -15.89
N GLY A 96 19.94 15.09 -16.31
CA GLY A 96 20.86 14.00 -15.93
C GLY A 96 21.60 13.39 -17.10
N LEU A 97 22.80 12.88 -16.84
CA LEU A 97 23.55 11.99 -17.73
C LEU A 97 22.91 10.59 -17.72
N GLU A 98 22.58 10.12 -16.53
CA GLU A 98 22.06 8.79 -16.30
C GLU A 98 21.01 8.78 -15.18
N GLN A 99 20.14 7.79 -15.24
CA GLN A 99 19.08 7.56 -14.27
C GLN A 99 19.20 6.16 -13.70
N PHE A 100 19.20 6.06 -12.37
CA PHE A 100 19.34 4.82 -11.65
C PHE A 100 18.09 4.56 -10.81
N TYR A 101 17.85 3.29 -10.55
CA TYR A 101 16.93 2.82 -9.55
C TYR A 101 17.71 2.36 -8.32
N ILE A 102 17.28 2.76 -7.13
CA ILE A 102 17.78 2.22 -5.87
C ILE A 102 16.62 2.08 -4.90
N ALA A 103 16.51 0.91 -4.27
CA ALA A 103 15.56 0.70 -3.20
C ALA A 103 16.19 -0.08 -2.05
N VAL A 104 15.73 0.21 -0.83
CA VAL A 104 16.01 -0.56 0.38
C VAL A 104 14.68 -1.12 0.88
N THR A 105 14.62 -2.42 1.07
CA THR A 105 13.40 -3.12 1.52
C THR A 105 13.76 -4.45 2.19
N TYR A 106 12.75 -5.24 2.55
CA TYR A 106 12.92 -6.59 3.08
C TYR A 106 12.64 -7.65 2.01
N ASP A 107 13.48 -8.68 1.94
CA ASP A 107 13.24 -9.87 1.13
C ASP A 107 12.59 -10.95 2.00
N ASN A 108 11.30 -11.19 1.79
CA ASN A 108 10.52 -12.17 2.54
C ASN A 108 11.01 -13.61 2.34
N ARG A 109 11.66 -13.92 1.21
CA ARG A 109 12.18 -15.26 0.91
C ARG A 109 13.43 -15.58 1.72
N THR A 110 14.35 -14.61 1.81
CA THR A 110 15.61 -14.75 2.55
C THR A 110 15.51 -14.24 3.98
N ARG A 111 14.43 -13.52 4.33
CA ARG A 111 14.22 -12.85 5.63
C ARG A 111 15.35 -11.90 5.98
N GLN A 112 15.85 -11.18 5.01
CA GLN A 112 16.93 -10.22 5.15
C GLN A 112 16.51 -8.86 4.58
N ALA A 113 17.13 -7.80 5.07
CA ALA A 113 17.08 -6.53 4.38
C ALA A 113 17.91 -6.62 3.08
N VAL A 114 17.50 -5.91 2.04
CA VAL A 114 18.13 -5.95 0.74
C VAL A 114 18.19 -4.56 0.12
N VAL A 115 19.34 -4.21 -0.46
CA VAL A 115 19.43 -3.08 -1.39
C VAL A 115 19.24 -3.62 -2.80
N LEU A 116 18.30 -3.02 -3.52
CA LEU A 116 18.05 -3.27 -4.94
C LEU A 116 18.60 -2.11 -5.75
N ALA A 117 19.28 -2.39 -6.85
CA ALA A 117 19.80 -1.34 -7.73
C ALA A 117 19.75 -1.74 -9.20
N SER A 118 19.49 -0.76 -10.07
CA SER A 118 19.57 -0.91 -11.53
C SER A 118 20.10 0.36 -12.16
N ARG A 119 20.83 0.21 -13.28
CA ARG A 119 21.26 1.34 -14.12
C ARG A 119 20.13 1.91 -14.96
N ASP A 120 19.03 1.18 -15.09
CA ASP A 120 17.83 1.65 -15.76
C ASP A 120 16.87 2.21 -14.71
N GLY A 121 16.76 3.53 -14.59
CA GLY A 121 15.75 4.19 -13.78
C GLY A 121 14.53 4.57 -14.61
N GLY A 122 13.33 4.71 -13.99
CA GLY A 122 12.11 5.19 -14.64
C GLY A 122 10.96 4.16 -14.72
N ILE A 123 10.05 4.31 -15.67
CA ILE A 123 8.66 3.78 -15.64
C ILE A 123 8.55 2.24 -15.80
N GLU A 124 9.55 1.51 -16.30
CA GLU A 124 9.41 0.08 -16.67
C GLU A 124 10.46 -0.83 -16.01
N ILE A 125 10.90 -0.50 -14.81
CA ILE A 125 11.98 -1.25 -14.14
C ILE A 125 11.59 -2.69 -13.83
N GLU A 126 10.35 -2.93 -13.46
CA GLU A 126 9.86 -4.25 -13.05
C GLU A 126 9.91 -5.31 -14.16
N SER A 127 9.88 -4.88 -15.42
CA SER A 127 9.75 -5.79 -16.57
C SER A 127 11.00 -5.94 -17.44
N LYS A 128 11.98 -5.05 -17.34
CA LYS A 128 13.04 -4.95 -18.35
C LYS A 128 14.48 -4.97 -17.83
N SER A 129 14.74 -4.70 -16.56
CA SER A 129 16.10 -4.54 -16.07
C SER A 129 16.61 -5.71 -15.24
N LYS A 130 17.89 -6.00 -15.39
CA LYS A 130 18.59 -6.93 -14.49
C LYS A 130 18.82 -6.23 -13.15
N MET A 131 17.92 -6.48 -12.21
CA MET A 131 17.99 -5.94 -10.86
C MET A 131 19.15 -6.58 -10.08
N LEU A 132 20.12 -5.76 -9.65
CA LEU A 132 21.13 -6.17 -8.70
C LEU A 132 20.50 -6.26 -7.31
N ARG A 133 20.86 -7.29 -6.57
CA ARG A 133 20.35 -7.55 -5.22
C ARG A 133 21.54 -7.72 -4.28
N CYS A 134 21.59 -6.91 -3.24
CA CYS A 134 22.63 -6.97 -2.22
C CYS A 134 21.96 -7.12 -0.85
N PRO A 135 21.76 -8.37 -0.36
CA PRO A 135 21.25 -8.62 0.98
C PRO A 135 22.28 -8.23 2.04
N PHE A 136 21.78 -7.75 3.18
CA PHE A 136 22.62 -7.43 4.34
C PHE A 136 21.93 -7.87 5.64
N SER A 137 22.76 -8.19 6.64
CA SER A 137 22.31 -8.59 7.97
C SER A 137 21.96 -7.37 8.82
N LEU A 138 20.88 -7.46 9.59
CA LEU A 138 20.53 -6.46 10.61
C LEU A 138 21.24 -6.74 11.94
N LEU A 139 21.84 -7.92 12.09
CA LEU A 139 22.48 -8.39 13.32
C LEU A 139 24.01 -8.18 13.32
N GLU A 140 24.58 -7.81 12.17
CA GLU A 140 26.02 -7.61 12.00
C GLU A 140 26.30 -6.21 11.46
N PRO A 141 27.46 -5.63 11.75
CA PRO A 141 27.86 -4.37 11.15
C PRO A 141 27.89 -4.50 9.61
N ILE A 142 27.26 -3.53 8.95
CA ILE A 142 27.21 -3.49 7.49
C ILE A 142 28.59 -3.13 6.97
N LYS A 143 29.13 -3.94 6.06
CA LYS A 143 30.45 -3.72 5.47
C LYS A 143 30.33 -2.79 4.26
N ASP A 144 31.09 -1.71 4.25
CA ASP A 144 31.14 -0.76 3.12
C ASP A 144 31.53 -1.42 1.79
N THR A 145 32.25 -2.55 1.84
CA THR A 145 32.61 -3.35 0.66
C THR A 145 31.38 -3.82 -0.13
N LEU A 146 30.23 -4.04 0.52
CA LEU A 146 28.98 -4.43 -0.15
C LEU A 146 28.51 -3.35 -1.14
N TRP A 147 28.58 -2.09 -0.72
CA TRP A 147 28.17 -0.96 -1.57
C TRP A 147 29.16 -0.68 -2.67
N PHE A 148 30.45 -0.93 -2.40
CA PHE A 148 31.50 -0.83 -3.41
C PHE A 148 31.29 -1.85 -4.53
N GLU A 149 31.05 -3.11 -4.20
CA GLU A 149 30.78 -4.17 -5.16
C GLU A 149 29.50 -3.90 -5.98
N MET A 150 28.46 -3.39 -5.33
CA MET A 150 27.21 -3.02 -6.02
C MET A 150 27.44 -1.87 -7.02
N ALA A 151 28.13 -0.81 -6.61
CA ALA A 151 28.45 0.33 -7.48
C ALA A 151 29.34 -0.08 -8.66
N ALA A 152 30.32 -0.97 -8.43
CA ALA A 152 31.13 -1.56 -9.50
C ALA A 152 30.29 -2.40 -10.46
N ALA A 153 29.33 -3.20 -9.95
CA ALA A 153 28.41 -3.98 -10.77
C ALA A 153 27.48 -3.10 -11.63
N LEU A 154 27.20 -1.87 -11.17
CA LEU A 154 26.52 -0.83 -11.96
C LEU A 154 27.45 -0.14 -12.97
N LYS A 155 28.71 -0.60 -13.12
CA LYS A 155 29.75 -0.04 -14.02
C LYS A 155 30.06 1.42 -13.72
N LEU A 156 30.06 1.80 -12.43
CA LEU A 156 30.54 3.08 -11.96
C LEU A 156 32.00 2.93 -11.49
N GLU A 157 32.77 3.96 -11.74
CA GLU A 157 34.21 3.99 -11.41
C GLU A 157 34.57 5.33 -10.74
N GLY A 158 35.70 5.35 -10.04
CA GLY A 158 36.26 6.55 -9.44
C GLY A 158 35.33 7.28 -8.47
N ASP A 159 35.23 8.59 -8.61
CA ASP A 159 34.44 9.45 -7.73
C ASP A 159 32.93 9.14 -7.73
N ASP A 160 32.36 8.77 -8.88
CA ASP A 160 30.93 8.46 -8.98
C ASP A 160 30.58 7.20 -8.21
N GLN A 161 31.47 6.19 -8.24
CA GLN A 161 31.34 5.00 -7.42
C GLN A 161 31.36 5.33 -5.93
N GLN A 162 32.33 6.14 -5.47
CA GLN A 162 32.43 6.52 -4.05
C GLN A 162 31.22 7.35 -3.59
N ARG A 163 30.76 8.27 -4.43
CA ARG A 163 29.58 9.10 -4.13
C ARG A 163 28.30 8.25 -4.07
N LEU A 164 28.13 7.27 -4.97
CA LEU A 164 26.99 6.36 -4.91
C LEU A 164 27.02 5.52 -3.63
N MET A 165 28.19 5.01 -3.23
CA MET A 165 28.36 4.31 -1.96
C MET A 165 27.87 5.17 -0.78
N ALA A 166 28.27 6.44 -0.73
CA ALA A 166 27.83 7.36 0.31
C ALA A 166 26.30 7.58 0.29
N VAL A 167 25.69 7.64 -0.90
CA VAL A 167 24.24 7.71 -1.05
C VAL A 167 23.58 6.45 -0.48
N ILE A 168 24.02 5.25 -0.88
CA ILE A 168 23.48 3.98 -0.41
C ILE A 168 23.61 3.86 1.12
N THR A 169 24.77 4.22 1.68
CA THR A 169 24.98 4.20 3.13
C THR A 169 23.95 5.07 3.87
N LYS A 170 23.70 6.28 3.37
CA LYS A 170 22.69 7.19 3.95
C LYS A 170 21.27 6.62 3.82
N LEU A 171 20.93 6.03 2.67
CA LEU A 171 19.62 5.42 2.46
C LEU A 171 19.38 4.25 3.40
N VAL A 172 20.38 3.39 3.58
CA VAL A 172 20.30 2.24 4.49
C VAL A 172 20.19 2.71 5.94
N ALA A 173 20.97 3.73 6.34
CA ALA A 173 20.86 4.31 7.68
C ALA A 173 19.47 4.89 7.92
N LEU A 174 18.95 5.69 7.00
CA LEU A 174 17.59 6.24 7.10
C LEU A 174 16.53 5.14 7.16
N PHE A 175 16.63 4.12 6.30
CA PHE A 175 15.71 2.99 6.27
C PHE A 175 15.62 2.30 7.64
N LEU A 176 16.75 2.05 8.28
CA LEU A 176 16.83 1.41 9.60
C LEU A 176 16.35 2.33 10.72
N GLU A 177 16.78 3.60 10.72
CA GLU A 177 16.42 4.59 11.74
C GLU A 177 14.93 4.95 11.73
N SER A 178 14.30 4.88 10.55
CA SER A 178 12.89 5.23 10.38
C SER A 178 11.92 4.07 10.51
N ASP A 179 12.40 2.85 10.80
CA ASP A 179 11.58 1.63 10.73
C ASP A 179 10.85 1.53 9.37
N ALA A 180 11.53 1.87 8.27
CA ALA A 180 10.93 1.84 6.97
C ALA A 180 10.71 0.39 6.48
N LEU A 181 9.62 0.17 5.76
CA LEU A 181 9.34 -1.08 5.03
C LEU A 181 9.85 -0.99 3.59
N LEU A 182 9.84 0.23 3.04
CA LEU A 182 10.33 0.54 1.70
C LEU A 182 10.92 1.96 1.68
N LEU A 183 12.09 2.09 1.11
CA LEU A 183 12.69 3.37 0.70
C LEU A 183 13.18 3.22 -0.73
N GLU A 184 12.41 3.72 -1.69
CA GLU A 184 12.67 3.59 -3.12
C GLU A 184 12.97 4.96 -3.72
N ILE A 185 14.02 5.04 -4.52
CA ILE A 185 14.38 6.21 -5.31
C ILE A 185 14.34 5.84 -6.78
N ASN A 186 13.43 6.46 -7.52
CA ASN A 186 13.20 6.14 -8.91
C ASN A 186 12.67 7.32 -9.75
N PRO A 187 13.57 8.09 -10.41
CA PRO A 187 15.00 7.83 -10.54
C PRO A 187 15.88 8.56 -9.51
N LEU A 188 17.05 7.99 -9.25
CA LEU A 188 18.22 8.67 -8.75
C LEU A 188 19.01 9.17 -9.97
N ILE A 189 19.21 10.47 -10.09
CA ILE A 189 19.82 11.10 -11.27
C ILE A 189 21.27 11.46 -10.99
N LEU A 190 22.19 11.00 -11.87
CA LEU A 190 23.54 11.51 -11.96
C LEU A 190 23.57 12.68 -12.96
N ASN A 191 23.87 13.90 -12.49
CA ASN A 191 23.90 15.07 -13.35
C ASN A 191 25.28 15.27 -14.01
N MET A 192 25.42 16.28 -14.90
CA MET A 192 26.65 16.61 -15.60
C MET A 192 27.80 17.10 -14.69
N HIS A 193 27.50 17.45 -13.43
CA HIS A 193 28.48 17.84 -12.42
C HIS A 193 28.82 16.68 -11.47
N HIS A 194 28.51 15.45 -11.86
CA HIS A 194 28.74 14.24 -11.07
C HIS A 194 28.10 14.29 -9.68
N GLN A 195 26.89 14.91 -9.60
CA GLN A 195 26.09 14.99 -8.38
C GLN A 195 24.88 14.07 -8.50
N TRP A 196 24.53 13.43 -7.38
CA TRP A 196 23.41 12.51 -7.29
C TRP A 196 22.16 13.19 -6.74
N TYR A 197 21.11 13.31 -7.53
CA TYR A 197 19.83 13.92 -7.18
C TYR A 197 18.73 12.87 -6.98
N VAL A 198 18.03 12.95 -5.87
CA VAL A 198 16.81 12.18 -5.63
C VAL A 198 15.65 12.85 -6.37
N ALA A 199 15.35 12.39 -7.59
CA ALA A 199 14.32 13.01 -8.41
C ALA A 199 12.91 12.56 -8.02
N ASP A 200 12.72 11.30 -7.65
CA ASP A 200 11.47 10.80 -7.07
C ASP A 200 11.77 9.82 -5.94
N VAL A 201 10.94 9.80 -4.91
CA VAL A 201 11.11 8.96 -3.72
C VAL A 201 9.76 8.42 -3.24
N HIS A 202 9.78 7.15 -2.87
CA HIS A 202 8.70 6.48 -2.15
C HIS A 202 9.25 5.97 -0.82
N LEU A 203 8.70 6.47 0.27
CA LEU A 203 9.03 6.07 1.63
C LEU A 203 7.78 5.51 2.31
N GLU A 204 7.89 4.29 2.80
CA GLU A 204 6.86 3.64 3.60
C GLU A 204 7.45 3.22 4.95
N ILE A 205 6.88 3.75 6.04
CA ILE A 205 7.27 3.48 7.42
C ILE A 205 6.28 2.47 8.00
N ASP A 206 6.76 1.57 8.85
CA ASP A 206 5.90 0.63 9.56
C ASP A 206 4.87 1.39 10.42
N ASP A 207 3.59 1.07 10.22
CA ASP A 207 2.50 1.70 10.97
C ASP A 207 2.65 1.50 12.50
N ASP A 208 3.16 0.34 12.92
CA ASP A 208 3.38 0.02 14.33
C ASP A 208 4.59 0.76 14.93
N ALA A 209 5.48 1.28 14.08
CA ALA A 209 6.65 2.05 14.50
C ALA A 209 6.37 3.55 14.68
N VAL A 210 5.28 4.06 14.12
CA VAL A 210 4.98 5.51 14.10
C VAL A 210 5.06 6.16 15.48
N LEU A 211 4.59 5.46 16.52
CA LEU A 211 4.61 5.98 17.90
C LEU A 211 6.02 6.17 18.51
N ARG A 212 7.06 5.57 17.91
CA ARG A 212 8.46 5.74 18.35
C ARG A 212 9.29 6.61 17.40
N GLN A 213 8.68 7.10 16.31
CA GLN A 213 9.33 7.91 15.26
C GLN A 213 9.12 9.42 15.46
N ASP A 214 9.24 9.91 16.70
CA ASP A 214 8.98 11.31 17.07
C ASP A 214 9.73 12.32 16.18
N LYS A 215 11.00 12.05 15.83
CA LYS A 215 11.84 12.94 15.02
C LYS A 215 11.32 13.08 13.59
N ILE A 216 10.91 11.97 12.99
CA ILE A 216 10.36 11.95 11.64
C ILE A 216 8.99 12.59 11.66
N MET A 217 8.15 12.21 12.61
CA MET A 217 6.81 12.78 12.74
C MET A 217 6.83 14.28 12.98
N ALA A 218 7.80 14.80 13.76
CA ALA A 218 7.97 16.23 13.97
C ALA A 218 8.45 16.99 12.72
N SER A 219 9.10 16.30 11.77
CA SER A 219 9.54 16.89 10.50
C SER A 219 8.47 16.87 9.42
N LEU A 220 7.40 16.08 9.62
CA LEU A 220 6.28 16.03 8.68
C LEU A 220 5.28 17.14 9.00
N PRO A 221 4.81 17.88 7.99
CA PRO A 221 3.67 18.78 8.20
C PRO A 221 2.48 17.95 8.68
N LEU A 222 1.82 18.38 9.75
CA LEU A 222 0.66 17.71 10.37
C LEU A 222 -0.56 17.56 9.44
N SER A 223 -0.38 17.79 8.15
CA SER A 223 -1.46 17.89 7.16
C SER A 223 -2.02 16.54 6.69
N ILE A 224 -1.38 15.42 6.99
CA ILE A 224 -1.92 14.11 6.57
C ILE A 224 -1.85 13.16 7.76
N SER A 225 -3.00 12.97 8.40
CA SER A 225 -3.15 11.91 9.39
C SER A 225 -3.13 10.54 8.68
N ILE A 226 -2.75 9.48 9.40
CA ILE A 226 -2.86 8.09 8.88
C ILE A 226 -4.29 7.82 8.36
N ALA A 227 -5.30 8.44 9.00
CA ALA A 227 -6.70 8.36 8.58
C ALA A 227 -6.95 8.96 7.19
N ASP A 228 -6.22 10.00 6.78
CA ASP A 228 -6.37 10.63 5.45
C ASP A 228 -5.75 9.79 4.33
N GLN A 229 -4.97 8.77 4.66
CA GLN A 229 -4.38 7.84 3.70
C GLN A 229 -5.31 6.66 3.37
N LEU A 230 -6.36 6.45 4.18
CA LEU A 230 -7.35 5.41 3.95
C LEU A 230 -8.37 5.85 2.89
N SER A 231 -8.75 4.94 2.01
CA SER A 231 -9.92 5.13 1.17
C SER A 231 -11.18 5.28 2.04
N GLU A 232 -12.25 5.85 1.50
CA GLU A 232 -13.53 5.95 2.22
C GLU A 232 -14.02 4.59 2.72
N PHE A 233 -13.79 3.54 1.93
CA PHE A 233 -14.13 2.18 2.27
C PHE A 233 -13.34 1.65 3.48
N GLU A 234 -12.01 1.84 3.49
CA GLU A 234 -11.13 1.46 4.61
C GLU A 234 -11.44 2.27 5.88
N ARG A 235 -11.72 3.57 5.73
CA ARG A 235 -12.09 4.43 6.85
C ARG A 235 -13.41 3.99 7.50
N LYS A 236 -14.44 3.67 6.71
CA LYS A 236 -15.70 3.13 7.23
C LYS A 236 -15.51 1.80 7.96
N ALA A 237 -14.63 0.93 7.46
CA ALA A 237 -14.31 -0.33 8.13
C ALA A 237 -13.62 -0.09 9.48
N ALA A 238 -12.67 0.83 9.53
CA ALA A 238 -12.00 1.22 10.78
C ALA A 238 -12.99 1.83 11.79
N GLU A 239 -13.94 2.67 11.34
CA GLU A 239 -15.01 3.22 12.19
C GLU A 239 -15.89 2.11 12.79
N ILE A 240 -16.24 1.08 11.99
CA ILE A 240 -17.00 -0.08 12.47
C ILE A 240 -16.19 -0.85 13.52
N ASP A 241 -14.90 -1.04 13.31
CA ASP A 241 -14.06 -1.75 14.28
C ASP A 241 -13.93 -0.99 15.61
N HIS A 242 -13.70 0.31 15.55
CA HIS A 242 -13.57 1.16 16.74
C HIS A 242 -14.89 1.37 17.51
N ALA A 243 -16.04 1.33 16.83
CA ALA A 243 -17.35 1.54 17.45
C ALA A 243 -17.76 0.40 18.39
N ASP A 244 -17.14 -0.77 18.30
CA ASP A 244 -17.42 -1.94 19.13
C ASP A 244 -16.11 -2.59 19.58
N HIS A 245 -15.88 -2.60 20.90
CA HIS A 245 -14.70 -3.21 21.52
C HIS A 245 -14.63 -4.73 21.42
N ARG A 246 -15.73 -5.38 21.03
CA ARG A 246 -15.82 -6.84 21.00
C ARG A 246 -15.31 -7.42 19.68
N GLY A 247 -14.26 -8.22 19.79
CA GLY A 247 -13.58 -8.82 18.64
C GLY A 247 -12.83 -7.79 17.81
N VAL A 248 -12.14 -8.26 16.78
CA VAL A 248 -11.35 -7.44 15.87
C VAL A 248 -11.87 -7.64 14.46
N ALA A 249 -12.10 -6.54 13.76
CA ALA A 249 -12.11 -6.53 12.32
C ALA A 249 -10.74 -6.01 11.88
N GLY A 250 -9.89 -6.89 11.37
CA GLY A 250 -8.61 -6.49 10.84
C GLY A 250 -8.76 -5.44 9.72
N ARG A 251 -7.65 -4.89 9.27
CA ARG A 251 -7.66 -3.89 8.20
C ARG A 251 -8.43 -4.44 6.98
N LEU A 252 -9.43 -3.71 6.53
CA LEU A 252 -10.17 -4.04 5.32
C LEU A 252 -9.47 -3.39 4.13
N VAL A 253 -8.92 -4.21 3.23
CA VAL A 253 -8.16 -3.76 2.04
C VAL A 253 -8.97 -4.07 0.78
N PRO A 254 -9.31 -3.08 -0.07
CA PRO A 254 -10.02 -3.32 -1.33
C PRO A 254 -9.08 -3.84 -2.43
N PHE A 255 -9.54 -4.81 -3.22
CA PHE A 255 -8.84 -5.37 -4.40
C PHE A 255 -9.60 -5.21 -5.72
N GLY A 256 -10.85 -4.77 -5.66
CA GLY A 256 -11.65 -4.48 -6.86
C GLY A 256 -12.21 -5.70 -7.60
N GLY A 257 -12.13 -6.90 -7.05
CA GLY A 257 -12.80 -8.10 -7.56
C GLY A 257 -14.30 -8.13 -7.26
N ASP A 258 -14.96 -9.27 -7.47
CA ASP A 258 -16.41 -9.44 -7.34
C ASP A 258 -16.83 -10.42 -6.23
N LEU A 259 -15.85 -11.09 -5.59
CA LEU A 259 -16.05 -11.96 -4.43
C LEU A 259 -15.69 -11.22 -3.14
N GLY A 260 -16.68 -10.80 -2.37
CA GLY A 260 -16.50 -10.23 -1.04
C GLY A 260 -16.02 -11.30 -0.04
N LEU A 261 -15.10 -10.94 0.85
CA LEU A 261 -14.49 -11.87 1.79
C LEU A 261 -14.60 -11.39 3.24
N LEU A 262 -15.03 -12.29 4.11
CA LEU A 262 -14.82 -12.26 5.55
C LEU A 262 -14.02 -13.51 5.92
N ILE A 263 -12.77 -13.35 6.28
CA ILE A 263 -11.84 -14.47 6.55
C ILE A 263 -11.27 -14.35 7.95
N GLY A 264 -10.67 -15.42 8.46
CA GLY A 264 -10.06 -15.35 9.79
C GLY A 264 -9.25 -16.61 10.13
N GLY A 265 -8.45 -16.45 11.17
CA GLY A 265 -7.57 -17.51 11.67
C GLY A 265 -6.08 -17.17 11.55
N GLY A 266 -5.73 -15.90 11.57
CA GLY A 266 -4.35 -15.43 11.49
C GLY A 266 -3.69 -15.82 10.17
N GLY A 267 -2.52 -16.46 10.19
CA GLY A 267 -1.81 -16.88 8.98
C GLY A 267 -2.62 -17.76 8.01
N ALA A 268 -3.68 -18.44 8.47
CA ALA A 268 -4.56 -19.21 7.61
C ALA A 268 -5.37 -18.34 6.63
N SER A 269 -5.59 -17.07 6.94
CA SER A 269 -6.25 -16.13 6.02
C SER A 269 -5.44 -15.90 4.74
N LEU A 270 -4.11 -15.95 4.82
CA LEU A 270 -3.23 -15.87 3.65
C LEU A 270 -3.36 -17.13 2.78
N THR A 271 -3.41 -18.33 3.39
CA THR A 271 -3.66 -19.58 2.65
C THR A 271 -5.01 -19.56 1.93
N ILE A 272 -6.05 -19.00 2.57
CA ILE A 272 -7.37 -18.84 1.94
C ILE A 272 -7.27 -17.90 0.73
N MET A 273 -6.55 -16.78 0.86
CA MET A 273 -6.34 -15.83 -0.24
C MET A 273 -5.60 -16.48 -1.41
N ASP A 274 -4.52 -17.22 -1.13
CA ASP A 274 -3.76 -17.93 -2.16
C ASP A 274 -4.67 -18.93 -2.91
N ALA A 275 -5.44 -19.74 -2.17
CA ALA A 275 -6.37 -20.69 -2.77
C ALA A 275 -7.44 -20.02 -3.66
N ILE A 276 -7.97 -18.85 -3.24
CA ILE A 276 -8.93 -18.06 -4.02
C ILE A 276 -8.31 -17.58 -5.33
N ILE A 277 -7.08 -17.07 -5.28
CA ILE A 277 -6.35 -16.58 -6.45
C ILE A 277 -6.00 -17.74 -7.40
N ASP A 278 -5.51 -18.86 -6.87
CA ASP A 278 -5.16 -20.06 -7.64
C ASP A 278 -6.37 -20.70 -8.32
N ALA A 279 -7.55 -20.60 -7.69
CA ALA A 279 -8.83 -21.02 -8.30
C ALA A 279 -9.34 -20.05 -9.40
N GLY A 280 -8.61 -18.94 -9.67
CA GLY A 280 -8.99 -17.93 -10.66
C GLY A 280 -10.14 -17.01 -10.22
N LEU A 281 -10.53 -17.05 -8.94
CA LEU A 281 -11.54 -16.17 -8.38
C LEU A 281 -10.94 -14.77 -8.13
N LYS A 282 -11.79 -13.73 -8.14
CA LYS A 282 -11.36 -12.34 -8.01
C LYS A 282 -11.82 -11.76 -6.67
N PRO A 283 -10.95 -11.73 -5.64
CA PRO A 283 -11.32 -11.16 -4.36
C PRO A 283 -11.63 -9.66 -4.49
N ALA A 284 -12.74 -9.23 -3.91
CA ALA A 284 -13.11 -7.81 -3.84
C ALA A 284 -12.34 -7.08 -2.74
N ASN A 285 -12.02 -7.80 -1.67
CA ASN A 285 -11.36 -7.25 -0.50
C ASN A 285 -10.63 -8.34 0.30
N TYR A 286 -9.71 -7.92 1.16
CA TYR A 286 -9.26 -8.67 2.33
C TYR A 286 -9.97 -8.10 3.56
N CYS A 287 -10.52 -8.93 4.42
CA CYS A 287 -11.06 -8.53 5.72
C CYS A 287 -10.95 -9.69 6.70
N GLU A 288 -10.03 -9.57 7.64
CA GLU A 288 -9.85 -10.57 8.69
C GLU A 288 -10.71 -10.24 9.92
N ILE A 289 -11.47 -11.21 10.39
CA ILE A 289 -12.28 -11.12 11.60
C ILE A 289 -11.81 -12.14 12.65
N GLY A 290 -11.84 -11.75 13.91
CA GLY A 290 -11.38 -12.62 15.01
C GLY A 290 -11.81 -12.14 16.38
N GLY A 291 -11.38 -12.86 17.45
CA GLY A 291 -11.64 -12.45 18.83
C GLY A 291 -13.11 -12.38 19.23
N ASN A 292 -13.99 -13.20 18.62
CA ASN A 292 -15.42 -13.27 18.90
C ASN A 292 -16.16 -11.94 18.64
N PRO A 293 -16.17 -11.42 17.43
CA PRO A 293 -16.83 -10.18 17.07
C PRO A 293 -18.32 -10.21 17.38
N SER A 294 -18.93 -9.07 17.62
CA SER A 294 -20.36 -8.96 17.85
C SER A 294 -21.16 -9.17 16.58
N VAL A 295 -22.44 -9.51 16.74
CA VAL A 295 -23.40 -9.56 15.62
C VAL A 295 -23.46 -8.23 14.88
N TRP A 296 -23.40 -7.10 15.61
CA TRP A 296 -23.43 -5.77 15.02
C TRP A 296 -22.21 -5.50 14.13
N LYS A 297 -21.01 -5.78 14.64
CA LYS A 297 -19.76 -5.58 13.88
C LYS A 297 -19.76 -6.39 12.58
N ILE A 298 -20.09 -7.68 12.65
CA ILE A 298 -20.17 -8.55 11.46
C ILE A 298 -21.25 -8.07 10.49
N LYS A 299 -22.40 -7.63 11.00
CA LYS A 299 -23.50 -7.09 10.18
C LYS A 299 -23.04 -5.86 9.38
N GLU A 300 -22.44 -4.89 10.06
CA GLU A 300 -22.00 -3.65 9.40
C GLU A 300 -20.86 -3.89 8.40
N LEU A 301 -19.90 -4.77 8.72
CA LEU A 301 -18.86 -5.17 7.76
C LEU A 301 -19.45 -5.88 6.53
N THR A 302 -20.39 -6.78 6.74
CA THR A 302 -21.09 -7.46 5.62
C THR A 302 -21.79 -6.44 4.72
N LYS A 303 -22.52 -5.49 5.29
CA LYS A 303 -23.15 -4.40 4.54
C LYS A 303 -22.16 -3.56 3.78
N LEU A 304 -21.06 -3.17 4.44
CA LEU A 304 -20.01 -2.36 3.82
C LEU A 304 -19.38 -3.08 2.63
N ILE A 305 -19.06 -4.37 2.76
CA ILE A 305 -18.52 -5.18 1.65
C ILE A 305 -19.53 -5.25 0.51
N LEU A 306 -20.80 -5.54 0.80
CA LEU A 306 -21.86 -5.67 -0.19
C LEU A 306 -22.35 -4.33 -0.80
N SER A 307 -21.94 -3.19 -0.24
CA SER A 307 -22.21 -1.87 -0.81
C SER A 307 -21.33 -1.51 -2.00
N GLN A 308 -20.29 -2.30 -2.25
CA GLN A 308 -19.44 -2.13 -3.44
C GLN A 308 -20.19 -2.63 -4.68
N ASP A 309 -20.32 -1.82 -5.72
CA ASP A 309 -21.10 -2.13 -6.94
C ASP A 309 -20.61 -3.39 -7.67
N ASN A 310 -19.30 -3.67 -7.58
CA ASN A 310 -18.66 -4.83 -8.19
C ASN A 310 -18.87 -6.13 -7.40
N VAL A 311 -19.25 -6.08 -6.11
CA VAL A 311 -19.40 -7.27 -5.26
C VAL A 311 -20.71 -8.00 -5.54
N LYS A 312 -20.61 -9.19 -6.11
CA LYS A 312 -21.74 -10.04 -6.46
C LYS A 312 -22.02 -11.09 -5.40
N GLN A 313 -20.97 -11.67 -4.83
CA GLN A 313 -21.03 -12.80 -3.91
C GLN A 313 -20.19 -12.54 -2.67
N LEU A 314 -20.45 -13.30 -1.61
CA LEU A 314 -19.74 -13.25 -0.34
C LEU A 314 -19.28 -14.65 0.05
N ALA A 315 -18.04 -14.78 0.49
CA ALA A 315 -17.52 -15.98 1.15
C ALA A 315 -17.07 -15.66 2.57
N VAL A 316 -17.44 -16.53 3.51
CA VAL A 316 -17.05 -16.43 4.92
C VAL A 316 -16.26 -17.69 5.27
N ILE A 317 -14.94 -17.56 5.36
CA ILE A 317 -14.04 -18.71 5.53
C ILE A 317 -13.06 -18.45 6.66
N MET A 318 -13.07 -19.28 7.67
CA MET A 318 -12.12 -19.21 8.79
C MET A 318 -11.47 -20.57 9.03
N ASN A 319 -10.31 -20.55 9.64
CA ASN A 319 -9.73 -21.77 10.21
C ASN A 319 -10.54 -22.24 11.44
N VAL A 320 -10.10 -23.29 12.10
CA VAL A 320 -10.73 -23.72 13.35
C VAL A 320 -10.58 -22.63 14.40
N VAL A 321 -11.71 -22.14 14.92
CA VAL A 321 -11.75 -21.05 15.90
C VAL A 321 -12.28 -21.55 17.25
N SER A 322 -11.50 -21.35 18.30
CA SER A 322 -11.89 -21.77 19.65
C SER A 322 -12.59 -20.66 20.45
N ASN A 323 -12.31 -19.41 20.14
CA ASN A 323 -12.78 -18.23 20.85
C ASN A 323 -13.85 -17.42 20.11
N THR A 324 -14.22 -17.81 18.90
CA THR A 324 -15.23 -17.15 18.09
C THR A 324 -16.50 -17.99 18.04
N ARG A 325 -17.63 -17.39 18.38
CA ARG A 325 -18.93 -18.02 18.31
C ARG A 325 -19.49 -17.98 16.88
N VAL A 326 -19.64 -19.16 16.29
CA VAL A 326 -20.10 -19.32 14.89
C VAL A 326 -21.53 -18.80 14.71
N ASP A 327 -22.42 -19.02 15.70
CA ASP A 327 -23.80 -18.52 15.69
C ASP A 327 -23.89 -16.99 15.60
N LEU A 328 -22.97 -16.27 16.28
CA LEU A 328 -22.95 -14.79 16.23
C LEU A 328 -22.47 -14.29 14.87
N VAL A 329 -21.46 -14.96 14.29
CA VAL A 329 -21.00 -14.62 12.94
C VAL A 329 -22.07 -14.90 11.91
N ALA A 330 -22.70 -16.09 11.95
CA ALA A 330 -23.80 -16.44 11.06
C ALA A 330 -24.97 -15.43 11.13
N ARG A 331 -25.39 -15.05 12.35
CA ARG A 331 -26.42 -14.01 12.55
C ARG A 331 -26.04 -12.65 11.96
N GLY A 332 -24.79 -12.24 12.17
CA GLY A 332 -24.28 -10.97 11.64
C GLY A 332 -24.27 -10.96 10.13
N VAL A 333 -23.72 -12.00 9.50
CA VAL A 333 -23.68 -12.15 8.04
C VAL A 333 -25.08 -12.14 7.43
N ILE A 334 -25.98 -12.99 7.94
CA ILE A 334 -27.37 -13.05 7.44
C ILE A 334 -28.08 -11.69 7.56
N LYS A 335 -27.98 -11.04 8.73
CA LYS A 335 -28.57 -9.70 8.91
C LYS A 335 -27.97 -8.67 7.95
N GLY A 336 -26.67 -8.70 7.76
CA GLY A 336 -25.98 -7.80 6.83
C GLY A 336 -26.44 -7.97 5.39
N ILE A 337 -26.61 -9.22 4.92
CA ILE A 337 -27.09 -9.53 3.58
C ILE A 337 -28.55 -9.04 3.42
N LEU A 338 -29.43 -9.33 4.39
CA LEU A 338 -30.83 -8.91 4.34
C LEU A 338 -30.98 -7.38 4.38
N GLU A 339 -30.21 -6.68 5.22
CA GLU A 339 -30.22 -5.22 5.28
C GLU A 339 -29.61 -4.57 4.02
N ALA A 340 -28.74 -5.28 3.30
CA ALA A 340 -28.26 -4.90 1.97
C ALA A 340 -29.31 -5.14 0.85
N GLY A 341 -30.51 -5.64 1.19
CA GLY A 341 -31.59 -5.91 0.23
C GLY A 341 -31.33 -7.13 -0.64
N ARG A 342 -30.46 -8.06 -0.21
CA ARG A 342 -30.08 -9.27 -0.97
C ARG A 342 -30.62 -10.55 -0.30
N THR A 343 -30.67 -11.64 -1.05
CA THR A 343 -31.08 -12.96 -0.57
C THR A 343 -29.86 -13.75 -0.10
N PRO A 344 -29.85 -14.28 1.15
CA PRO A 344 -28.66 -15.01 1.67
C PRO A 344 -28.23 -16.20 0.80
N SER A 345 -29.17 -17.03 0.31
CA SER A 345 -28.84 -18.18 -0.57
C SER A 345 -28.21 -17.81 -1.90
N ASP A 346 -28.46 -16.59 -2.41
CA ASP A 346 -27.95 -16.14 -3.70
C ASP A 346 -26.56 -15.48 -3.58
N VAL A 347 -26.30 -14.90 -2.42
CA VAL A 347 -25.08 -14.09 -2.18
C VAL A 347 -24.01 -14.86 -1.42
N LEU A 348 -24.38 -15.63 -0.39
CA LEU A 348 -23.43 -16.33 0.47
C LEU A 348 -23.05 -17.68 -0.13
N VAL A 349 -21.98 -17.69 -0.92
CA VAL A 349 -21.56 -18.86 -1.72
C VAL A 349 -20.70 -19.86 -0.95
N ALA A 350 -20.10 -19.44 0.15
CA ALA A 350 -19.36 -20.32 1.06
C ALA A 350 -19.46 -19.80 2.50
N PHE A 351 -19.74 -20.71 3.43
CA PHE A 351 -19.62 -20.45 4.85
C PHE A 351 -18.93 -21.63 5.52
N ARG A 352 -17.71 -21.41 6.02
CA ARG A 352 -16.92 -22.42 6.70
C ARG A 352 -16.24 -21.83 7.92
N ILE A 353 -16.81 -22.06 9.09
CA ILE A 353 -16.27 -21.66 10.39
C ILE A 353 -16.45 -22.83 11.36
N PRO A 354 -15.54 -23.80 11.42
CA PRO A 354 -15.60 -24.83 12.45
C PRO A 354 -15.17 -24.26 13.80
N GLY A 355 -16.00 -24.38 14.80
CA GLY A 355 -15.70 -23.79 16.10
C GLY A 355 -16.76 -23.92 17.17
N ALA A 356 -16.77 -22.96 18.11
CA ALA A 356 -17.74 -22.92 19.18
C ALA A 356 -19.14 -22.53 18.67
N TRP A 357 -20.18 -23.23 19.10
CA TRP A 357 -21.58 -23.00 18.72
C TRP A 357 -21.80 -23.19 17.21
N GLU A 358 -21.12 -24.22 16.64
CA GLU A 358 -21.17 -24.53 15.21
C GLU A 358 -22.56 -25.04 14.80
N ASP A 359 -23.19 -25.89 15.62
CA ASP A 359 -24.53 -26.45 15.32
C ASP A 359 -25.60 -25.34 15.30
N GLU A 360 -25.54 -24.40 16.24
CA GLU A 360 -26.47 -23.26 16.24
C GLU A 360 -26.22 -22.32 15.04
N GLY A 361 -24.96 -22.11 14.66
CA GLY A 361 -24.61 -21.36 13.46
C GLY A 361 -25.13 -22.04 12.21
N LYS A 362 -24.96 -23.35 12.10
CA LYS A 362 -25.47 -24.18 11.00
C LYS A 362 -27.00 -24.10 10.89
N ALA A 363 -27.73 -24.26 12.00
CA ALA A 363 -29.19 -24.15 12.01
C ALA A 363 -29.69 -22.79 11.49
N ILE A 364 -28.98 -21.69 11.83
CA ILE A 364 -29.30 -20.36 11.31
C ILE A 364 -29.12 -20.32 9.78
N LEU A 365 -28.01 -20.81 9.27
CA LEU A 365 -27.70 -20.77 7.84
C LEU A 365 -28.66 -21.63 7.03
N GLU A 366 -28.96 -22.84 7.51
CA GLU A 366 -29.92 -23.76 6.90
C GLU A 366 -31.33 -23.14 6.80
N TYR A 367 -31.78 -22.40 7.83
CA TYR A 367 -33.05 -21.69 7.79
C TYR A 367 -33.17 -20.68 6.61
N TYR A 368 -32.02 -20.09 6.21
CA TYR A 368 -31.96 -19.16 5.08
C TYR A 368 -31.49 -19.81 3.78
N GLY A 369 -31.45 -21.16 3.71
CA GLY A 369 -31.08 -21.91 2.51
C GLY A 369 -29.59 -21.87 2.17
N VAL A 370 -28.74 -21.58 3.15
CA VAL A 370 -27.28 -21.51 2.97
C VAL A 370 -26.61 -22.79 3.49
N THR A 371 -25.78 -23.39 2.64
CA THR A 371 -24.96 -24.55 3.05
C THR A 371 -23.74 -24.10 3.85
N SER A 372 -23.52 -24.70 5.02
CA SER A 372 -22.32 -24.50 5.83
C SER A 372 -21.42 -25.72 5.80
N TYR A 373 -20.14 -25.51 6.03
CA TYR A 373 -19.11 -26.53 6.00
C TYR A 373 -18.32 -26.56 7.32
N GLY A 374 -18.03 -27.76 7.80
CA GLY A 374 -17.33 -27.99 9.07
C GLY A 374 -15.84 -28.30 8.87
N ARG A 375 -15.27 -28.99 9.87
CA ARG A 375 -13.84 -29.40 9.90
C ARG A 375 -13.48 -30.43 8.85
N ASP A 376 -14.42 -31.18 8.37
CA ASP A 376 -14.31 -32.21 7.34
C ASP A 376 -13.93 -31.64 5.97
N VAL A 377 -14.14 -30.35 5.75
CA VAL A 377 -13.80 -29.64 4.51
C VAL A 377 -12.55 -28.79 4.72
N GLY A 378 -11.49 -29.00 3.92
CA GLY A 378 -10.24 -28.25 3.96
C GLY A 378 -10.40 -26.79 3.49
N LEU A 379 -9.38 -25.94 3.75
CA LEU A 379 -9.40 -24.54 3.32
C LEU A 379 -9.33 -24.40 1.80
N GLU A 380 -8.57 -25.20 1.11
CA GLU A 380 -8.50 -25.24 -0.35
C GLU A 380 -9.79 -25.84 -0.93
N GLU A 381 -10.27 -26.94 -0.35
CA GLU A 381 -11.47 -27.62 -0.80
C GLU A 381 -12.73 -26.75 -0.72
N ILE A 382 -12.87 -25.89 0.29
CA ILE A 382 -14.03 -24.97 0.37
C ILE A 382 -13.99 -23.94 -0.77
N VAL A 383 -12.82 -23.51 -1.20
CA VAL A 383 -12.67 -22.58 -2.32
C VAL A 383 -13.11 -23.23 -3.63
N GLU A 384 -12.78 -24.50 -3.87
CA GLU A 384 -13.25 -25.28 -5.04
C GLU A 384 -14.78 -25.43 -5.09
N LYS A 385 -15.44 -25.35 -3.93
CA LYS A 385 -16.91 -25.43 -3.83
C LYS A 385 -17.61 -24.10 -4.15
N ILE A 386 -16.87 -22.98 -4.26
CA ILE A 386 -17.42 -21.68 -4.67
C ILE A 386 -17.83 -21.77 -6.15
N ARG A 387 -19.12 -21.80 -6.39
CA ARG A 387 -19.68 -21.85 -7.74
C ARG A 387 -20.16 -20.46 -8.15
N TRP A 388 -19.69 -19.99 -9.30
CA TRP A 388 -20.30 -18.84 -9.95
C TRP A 388 -21.65 -19.25 -10.53
N PRO A 389 -22.72 -18.45 -10.38
CA PRO A 389 -23.89 -18.61 -11.22
C PRO A 389 -23.44 -18.38 -12.68
N SER A 390 -23.67 -19.36 -13.52
CA SER A 390 -23.39 -19.36 -14.96
C SER A 390 -24.17 -18.27 -15.70
#